data_1e089c5e18cd54532a303eb373eee8c5
#
_entry.id   1e089c5e18cd54532a303eb373eee8c5
#
_cell.length_a   1.000
_cell.length_b   1.000
_cell.length_c   1.000
_cell.angle_alpha   90.00
_cell.angle_beta   90.00
_cell.angle_gamma   90.00
#
_symmetry.space_group_name_H-M   'P 1'
#
loop_
_entity.id
_entity.type
_entity.pdbx_description
1 polymer ?
#
loop_
_entity_poly.entity_id
_entity_poly.type
_entity_poly.pdbx_seq_one_letter_code
_entity_poly.pdbx_strand_id
1 'polypeptide(L)'
;TTKALTATASAANKVYDGTTTATTTLTFTGLVGSETLGQTVGSTFNNKNVGTGKTVTVNSITLADGTNGGLASNYSISTGQTTIANVTAKALSVSGITTSNKTYDGNTTVTLNTGGVTYTGLIGGDVFNGTYTGAFSDKNVGTGKTVTFSSSYTGADVGNYSVTDQTSTTGNITAKALTVSGITASNKSYDGTTAATLGTGAVVYGGLVSGDTLTGTYSGVFNNANVGAGKTVTITSSYGGADVNNYTITDQASTTADVTTKALTATASAANKYMMVQRQQQQP
;
A
#
# COMPACT_ATOMS: atom_id res chain seq x y z
N THR A 1 3.03 -64.87 41.24
CA THR A 1 3.36 -63.41 41.37
C THR A 1 4.11 -62.94 40.14
N THR A 2 3.71 -61.82 39.55
CA THR A 2 4.41 -61.19 38.44
C THR A 2 5.76 -60.58 38.91
N LYS A 3 6.75 -60.61 38.02
CA LYS A 3 8.03 -59.95 38.27
C LYS A 3 7.93 -58.45 37.96
N ALA A 4 8.28 -57.58 38.93
CA ALA A 4 8.24 -56.18 38.72
C ALA A 4 9.42 -55.72 37.82
N LEU A 5 9.12 -54.92 36.80
CA LEU A 5 10.09 -54.28 35.91
C LEU A 5 10.31 -52.82 36.36
N THR A 6 11.48 -52.30 36.03
CA THR A 6 11.76 -50.85 35.98
C THR A 6 11.97 -50.45 34.51
N ALA A 7 11.74 -49.18 34.19
CA ALA A 7 11.94 -48.67 32.85
C ALA A 7 12.54 -47.26 32.83
N THR A 8 13.39 -47.02 31.86
CA THR A 8 13.85 -45.70 31.49
C THR A 8 13.05 -45.21 30.28
N ALA A 9 12.51 -44.04 30.38
CA ALA A 9 11.74 -43.40 29.29
C ALA A 9 12.62 -42.53 28.40
N SER A 10 12.40 -42.57 27.09
CA SER A 10 12.90 -41.59 26.13
C SER A 10 11.73 -41.05 25.30
N ALA A 11 11.70 -39.76 25.04
CA ALA A 11 10.63 -39.13 24.28
C ALA A 11 11.17 -38.41 23.06
N ALA A 12 10.40 -38.46 21.95
CA ALA A 12 10.71 -37.72 20.75
C ALA A 12 10.29 -36.25 20.87
N ASN A 13 11.09 -35.36 20.29
CA ASN A 13 10.65 -33.99 20.05
C ASN A 13 9.45 -33.96 19.08
N LYS A 14 8.58 -32.97 19.23
CA LYS A 14 7.48 -32.78 18.26
C LYS A 14 7.37 -31.33 17.81
N VAL A 15 6.75 -31.11 16.66
CA VAL A 15 6.26 -29.80 16.23
C VAL A 15 4.93 -29.55 16.95
N TYR A 16 4.68 -28.30 17.36
CA TYR A 16 3.40 -27.89 17.96
C TYR A 16 2.20 -28.34 17.11
N ASP A 17 1.27 -29.03 17.75
CA ASP A 17 0.05 -29.58 17.15
C ASP A 17 -1.23 -29.27 17.94
N GLY A 18 -1.12 -28.39 18.96
CA GLY A 18 -2.22 -28.02 19.85
C GLY A 18 -2.51 -29.05 20.96
N THR A 19 -1.79 -30.17 21.01
CA THR A 19 -2.02 -31.24 21.98
C THR A 19 -0.85 -31.45 22.94
N THR A 20 -1.11 -32.12 24.04
CA THR A 20 -0.04 -32.56 25.01
C THR A 20 0.49 -33.94 24.70
N THR A 21 -0.06 -34.68 23.72
CA THR A 21 0.36 -36.07 23.43
C THR A 21 1.86 -36.13 23.09
N ALA A 22 2.56 -37.06 23.67
CA ALA A 22 3.98 -37.35 23.45
C ALA A 22 4.19 -38.76 22.89
N THR A 23 5.21 -38.91 22.04
CA THR A 23 5.68 -40.24 21.61
C THR A 23 6.85 -40.66 22.49
N THR A 24 6.69 -41.75 23.24
CA THR A 24 7.66 -42.21 24.22
C THR A 24 7.95 -43.70 24.00
N THR A 25 9.20 -44.06 24.20
CA THR A 25 9.67 -45.45 24.21
C THR A 25 10.25 -45.76 25.59
N LEU A 26 9.97 -46.95 26.11
CA LEU A 26 10.54 -47.45 27.38
C LEU A 26 11.60 -48.52 27.09
N THR A 27 12.70 -48.42 27.83
CA THR A 27 13.70 -49.50 27.91
C THR A 27 13.53 -50.17 29.24
N PHE A 28 13.11 -51.46 29.20
CA PHE A 28 12.85 -52.25 30.40
C PHE A 28 14.15 -52.81 31.04
N THR A 29 14.15 -52.85 32.35
CA THR A 29 15.21 -53.50 33.14
C THR A 29 14.52 -54.54 34.07
N GLY A 30 15.12 -55.69 34.21
CA GLY A 30 14.60 -56.76 35.06
C GLY A 30 13.97 -57.92 34.30
N LEU A 31 14.02 -57.94 32.97
CA LEU A 31 13.63 -59.12 32.18
C LEU A 31 14.47 -60.35 32.52
N VAL A 32 13.95 -61.54 32.30
CA VAL A 32 14.65 -62.81 32.53
C VAL A 32 15.44 -63.19 31.27
N GLY A 33 16.74 -63.44 31.46
CA GLY A 33 17.60 -63.89 30.36
C GLY A 33 17.61 -62.89 29.16
N SER A 34 17.27 -63.39 27.99
CA SER A 34 17.17 -62.63 26.74
C SER A 34 15.75 -62.32 26.33
N GLU A 35 14.76 -62.46 27.22
CA GLU A 35 13.36 -62.15 26.92
C GLU A 35 13.18 -60.69 26.51
N THR A 36 12.19 -60.45 25.61
CA THR A 36 11.75 -59.10 25.25
C THR A 36 10.24 -58.99 25.51
N LEU A 37 9.74 -57.74 25.60
CA LEU A 37 8.31 -57.44 25.65
C LEU A 37 7.95 -56.39 24.63
N GLY A 38 6.75 -56.51 24.05
CA GLY A 38 6.09 -55.44 23.32
C GLY A 38 5.51 -54.43 24.31
N GLN A 39 5.32 -53.20 23.87
CA GLN A 39 4.77 -52.09 24.67
C GLN A 39 3.90 -51.14 23.87
N THR A 40 2.82 -50.68 24.48
CA THR A 40 2.06 -49.51 24.05
C THR A 40 2.12 -48.48 25.20
N VAL A 41 2.58 -47.30 24.92
CA VAL A 41 2.84 -46.25 25.92
C VAL A 41 1.98 -45.04 25.63
N GLY A 42 1.16 -44.63 26.59
CA GLY A 42 0.50 -43.31 26.58
C GLY A 42 1.25 -42.31 27.41
N SER A 43 1.64 -41.21 26.88
CA SER A 43 2.41 -40.17 27.54
C SER A 43 2.01 -38.76 27.12
N THR A 44 2.29 -37.77 27.98
CA THR A 44 1.94 -36.38 27.74
C THR A 44 3.05 -35.43 28.17
N PHE A 45 3.21 -34.37 27.41
CA PHE A 45 3.94 -33.19 27.87
C PHE A 45 3.17 -32.47 28.97
N ASN A 46 3.87 -31.75 29.84
CA ASN A 46 3.29 -30.97 30.95
C ASN A 46 2.33 -29.85 30.47
N ASN A 47 2.48 -29.35 29.23
CA ASN A 47 1.53 -28.48 28.52
C ASN A 47 1.79 -28.55 27.02
N LYS A 48 0.87 -27.98 26.18
CA LYS A 48 0.97 -28.04 24.74
C LYS A 48 2.02 -27.08 24.11
N ASN A 49 2.46 -26.05 24.86
CA ASN A 49 3.19 -24.91 24.31
C ASN A 49 4.62 -25.25 23.91
N VAL A 50 5.16 -24.48 22.95
CA VAL A 50 6.57 -24.53 22.54
C VAL A 50 7.49 -24.33 23.72
N GLY A 51 8.55 -25.12 23.76
CA GLY A 51 9.59 -25.03 24.78
C GLY A 51 10.61 -26.17 24.69
N THR A 52 11.75 -25.94 25.29
CA THR A 52 12.85 -26.91 25.38
C THR A 52 12.85 -27.60 26.75
N GLY A 53 13.32 -28.87 26.78
CA GLY A 53 13.45 -29.62 28.02
C GLY A 53 12.14 -29.80 28.78
N LYS A 54 11.01 -29.88 28.06
CA LYS A 54 9.68 -30.03 28.67
C LYS A 54 9.53 -31.44 29.27
N THR A 55 8.98 -31.51 30.46
CA THR A 55 8.69 -32.80 31.10
C THR A 55 7.64 -33.59 30.32
N VAL A 56 7.96 -34.83 30.02
CA VAL A 56 7.04 -35.82 29.47
C VAL A 56 6.83 -36.90 30.57
N THR A 57 5.56 -37.16 30.86
CA THR A 57 5.16 -38.17 31.84
C THR A 57 4.48 -39.35 31.15
N VAL A 58 4.87 -40.56 31.53
CA VAL A 58 4.22 -41.80 31.09
C VAL A 58 2.98 -42.02 31.94
N ASN A 59 1.80 -42.00 31.31
CA ASN A 59 0.51 -42.08 31.99
C ASN A 59 -0.11 -43.47 31.91
N SER A 60 0.22 -44.26 30.86
CA SER A 60 -0.24 -45.64 30.69
C SER A 60 0.83 -46.48 30.02
N ILE A 61 0.89 -47.77 30.42
CA ILE A 61 1.75 -48.76 29.80
C ILE A 61 0.93 -50.02 29.67
N THR A 62 0.84 -50.57 28.43
CA THR A 62 0.31 -51.89 28.16
C THR A 62 1.45 -52.74 27.64
N LEU A 63 1.77 -53.81 28.36
CA LEU A 63 2.75 -54.80 27.92
C LEU A 63 2.10 -55.78 26.94
N ALA A 64 2.87 -56.25 25.98
CA ALA A 64 2.50 -57.29 25.05
C ALA A 64 3.61 -58.33 25.04
N ASP A 65 3.23 -59.58 24.67
CA ASP A 65 4.20 -60.66 24.52
C ASP A 65 5.28 -60.27 23.52
N GLY A 66 6.49 -60.67 23.79
CA GLY A 66 7.66 -60.38 23.00
C GLY A 66 8.30 -61.63 22.43
N THR A 67 9.62 -61.65 22.35
CA THR A 67 10.41 -62.77 21.82
C THR A 67 11.16 -63.46 22.93
N ASN A 68 11.75 -64.62 22.59
CA ASN A 68 12.56 -65.46 23.51
C ASN A 68 11.82 -65.89 24.80
N GLY A 69 10.50 -66.11 24.69
CA GLY A 69 9.69 -66.58 25.82
C GLY A 69 9.12 -65.47 26.69
N GLY A 70 9.28 -64.20 26.31
CA GLY A 70 8.76 -63.05 27.05
C GLY A 70 7.24 -62.97 26.99
N LEU A 71 6.56 -63.35 28.09
CA LEU A 71 5.11 -63.27 28.24
C LEU A 71 4.73 -62.09 29.12
N ALA A 72 3.89 -61.18 28.60
CA ALA A 72 3.44 -59.97 29.34
C ALA A 72 2.81 -60.32 30.69
N SER A 73 2.12 -61.45 30.79
CA SER A 73 1.47 -61.94 32.01
C SER A 73 2.45 -62.28 33.16
N ASN A 74 3.74 -62.49 32.86
CA ASN A 74 4.77 -62.78 33.85
C ASN A 74 5.33 -61.52 34.51
N TYR A 75 5.00 -60.35 33.99
CA TYR A 75 5.61 -59.06 34.39
C TYR A 75 4.58 -58.04 34.83
N SER A 76 5.04 -57.09 35.64
CA SER A 76 4.30 -55.90 36.02
C SER A 76 5.21 -54.67 35.95
N ILE A 77 4.64 -53.53 35.65
CA ILE A 77 5.36 -52.24 35.61
C ILE A 77 4.45 -51.11 36.09
N SER A 78 4.98 -50.20 36.86
CA SER A 78 4.27 -48.99 37.27
C SER A 78 4.40 -47.87 36.21
N THR A 79 3.41 -46.98 36.11
CA THR A 79 3.47 -45.75 35.36
C THR A 79 4.16 -44.61 36.14
N GLY A 80 4.34 -43.45 35.53
CA GLY A 80 4.92 -42.28 36.17
C GLY A 80 6.39 -42.02 35.84
N GLN A 81 6.99 -42.83 34.93
CA GLN A 81 8.32 -42.47 34.40
C GLN A 81 8.29 -41.11 33.74
N THR A 82 9.33 -40.35 33.96
CA THR A 82 9.46 -39.02 33.34
C THR A 82 10.72 -38.94 32.49
N THR A 83 10.65 -38.16 31.45
CA THR A 83 11.78 -37.79 30.60
C THR A 83 11.58 -36.35 30.11
N ILE A 84 12.48 -35.87 29.29
CA ILE A 84 12.36 -34.54 28.69
C ILE A 84 12.38 -34.63 27.16
N ALA A 85 11.62 -33.75 26.50
CA ALA A 85 11.65 -33.55 25.06
C ALA A 85 11.27 -32.09 24.72
N ASN A 86 11.45 -31.72 23.47
CA ASN A 86 11.13 -30.35 23.03
C ASN A 86 9.83 -30.34 22.24
N VAL A 87 9.07 -29.24 22.35
CA VAL A 87 8.02 -28.85 21.44
C VAL A 87 8.54 -27.66 20.65
N THR A 88 8.68 -27.80 19.33
CA THR A 88 9.15 -26.77 18.41
C THR A 88 8.00 -26.00 17.78
N ALA A 89 8.25 -24.77 17.37
CA ALA A 89 7.22 -23.92 16.76
C ALA A 89 6.71 -24.51 15.44
N LYS A 90 5.40 -24.39 15.22
CA LYS A 90 4.75 -24.75 13.94
C LYS A 90 4.91 -23.61 12.96
N ALA A 91 5.25 -23.95 11.71
CA ALA A 91 5.26 -22.95 10.62
C ALA A 91 3.84 -22.43 10.36
N LEU A 92 3.70 -21.12 10.24
CA LEU A 92 2.48 -20.42 9.89
C LEU A 92 2.81 -19.38 8.85
N SER A 93 2.07 -19.36 7.73
CA SER A 93 2.21 -18.33 6.71
C SER A 93 0.99 -17.42 6.67
N VAL A 94 1.25 -16.12 6.51
CA VAL A 94 0.23 -15.07 6.40
C VAL A 94 0.15 -14.61 4.96
N SER A 95 -1.07 -14.53 4.41
CA SER A 95 -1.32 -14.07 3.04
C SER A 95 -2.71 -13.45 2.91
N GLY A 96 -3.03 -12.89 1.72
CA GLY A 96 -4.35 -12.34 1.43
C GLY A 96 -4.51 -10.87 1.83
N ILE A 97 -3.42 -10.17 2.22
CA ILE A 97 -3.44 -8.74 2.46
C ILE A 97 -3.38 -8.01 1.12
N THR A 98 -4.37 -7.17 0.86
CA THR A 98 -4.46 -6.33 -0.34
C THR A 98 -4.58 -4.87 0.04
N THR A 99 -4.57 -3.96 -0.93
CA THR A 99 -4.78 -2.54 -0.71
C THR A 99 -5.84 -1.97 -1.63
N SER A 100 -6.50 -0.92 -1.18
CA SER A 100 -7.36 -0.09 -2.02
C SER A 100 -6.54 0.90 -2.83
N ASN A 101 -6.98 1.21 -4.05
CA ASN A 101 -6.46 2.35 -4.80
C ASN A 101 -6.83 3.65 -4.08
N LYS A 102 -6.04 4.68 -4.25
CA LYS A 102 -6.34 6.03 -3.73
C LYS A 102 -6.19 7.09 -4.81
N THR A 103 -6.87 8.21 -4.63
CA THR A 103 -6.58 9.43 -5.38
C THR A 103 -5.41 10.15 -4.72
N TYR A 104 -4.58 10.80 -5.53
CA TYR A 104 -3.44 11.59 -5.05
C TYR A 104 -3.85 12.60 -3.96
N ASP A 105 -3.13 12.59 -2.86
CA ASP A 105 -3.37 13.45 -1.69
C ASP A 105 -2.07 14.01 -1.08
N GLY A 106 -0.94 13.79 -1.77
CA GLY A 106 0.38 14.28 -1.35
C GLY A 106 1.10 13.43 -0.31
N ASN A 107 0.54 12.27 0.11
CA ASN A 107 1.15 11.41 1.10
C ASN A 107 1.20 9.93 0.66
N THR A 108 1.93 9.11 1.42
CA THR A 108 2.10 7.68 1.16
C THR A 108 1.17 6.78 1.96
N THR A 109 0.22 7.34 2.73
CA THR A 109 -0.70 6.54 3.54
C THR A 109 -1.51 5.58 2.68
N VAL A 110 -1.81 4.41 3.22
CA VAL A 110 -2.53 3.35 2.53
C VAL A 110 -3.65 2.80 3.41
N THR A 111 -4.74 2.37 2.78
CA THR A 111 -5.76 1.54 3.42
C THR A 111 -5.51 0.09 3.02
N LEU A 112 -5.10 -0.74 3.99
CA LEU A 112 -4.93 -2.18 3.79
C LEU A 112 -6.27 -2.89 3.98
N ASN A 113 -6.59 -3.80 3.06
CA ASN A 113 -7.76 -4.66 3.14
C ASN A 113 -7.34 -5.99 3.76
N THR A 114 -7.78 -6.24 4.98
CA THR A 114 -7.39 -7.39 5.80
C THR A 114 -8.48 -8.44 5.94
N GLY A 115 -9.68 -8.22 5.36
CA GLY A 115 -10.79 -9.16 5.42
C GLY A 115 -10.55 -10.51 4.69
N GLY A 116 -9.56 -10.57 3.81
CA GLY A 116 -9.12 -11.77 3.10
C GLY A 116 -7.88 -12.44 3.69
N VAL A 117 -7.40 -11.99 4.86
CA VAL A 117 -6.20 -12.55 5.47
C VAL A 117 -6.43 -14.01 5.85
N THR A 118 -5.47 -14.84 5.46
CA THR A 118 -5.43 -16.27 5.77
C THR A 118 -4.18 -16.62 6.56
N TYR A 119 -4.34 -17.47 7.55
CA TYR A 119 -3.28 -18.01 8.40
C TYR A 119 -3.10 -19.50 8.08
N THR A 120 -2.30 -19.81 7.07
CA THR A 120 -2.05 -21.19 6.66
C THR A 120 -1.14 -21.89 7.67
N GLY A 121 -1.64 -22.97 8.26
CA GLY A 121 -0.94 -23.73 9.33
C GLY A 121 -1.45 -23.44 10.73
N LEU A 122 -2.38 -22.49 10.93
CA LEU A 122 -3.01 -22.23 12.21
C LEU A 122 -3.81 -23.47 12.69
N ILE A 123 -3.67 -23.82 13.93
CA ILE A 123 -4.43 -24.89 14.58
C ILE A 123 -5.81 -24.36 14.97
N GLY A 124 -6.85 -25.14 14.67
CA GLY A 124 -8.22 -24.76 15.03
C GLY A 124 -8.38 -24.61 16.54
N GLY A 125 -8.97 -23.49 16.95
CA GLY A 125 -9.16 -23.13 18.35
C GLY A 125 -8.05 -22.30 18.98
N ASP A 126 -6.90 -22.15 18.32
CA ASP A 126 -5.84 -21.25 18.80
C ASP A 126 -6.20 -19.77 18.56
N VAL A 127 -5.80 -18.92 19.50
CA VAL A 127 -6.03 -17.47 19.42
C VAL A 127 -4.82 -16.78 18.81
N PHE A 128 -5.01 -16.26 17.57
CA PHE A 128 -3.98 -15.60 16.78
C PHE A 128 -4.60 -14.42 16.02
N ASN A 129 -4.19 -13.18 16.32
CA ASN A 129 -4.72 -11.96 15.73
C ASN A 129 -3.58 -11.14 15.13
N GLY A 130 -3.76 -10.66 13.90
CA GLY A 130 -2.80 -9.80 13.22
C GLY A 130 -3.29 -8.35 13.08
N THR A 131 -2.36 -7.41 13.24
CA THR A 131 -2.53 -6.00 12.89
C THR A 131 -1.47 -5.61 11.87
N TYR A 132 -1.83 -4.72 10.94
CA TYR A 132 -1.00 -4.40 9.79
C TYR A 132 -0.95 -2.90 9.57
N THR A 133 0.26 -2.37 9.32
CA THR A 133 0.47 -0.96 8.97
C THR A 133 1.40 -0.87 7.79
N GLY A 134 1.14 0.05 6.86
CA GLY A 134 1.94 0.12 5.63
C GLY A 134 1.93 1.49 4.98
N ALA A 135 2.68 1.59 3.87
CA ALA A 135 2.77 2.78 3.07
C ALA A 135 3.07 2.45 1.59
N PHE A 136 2.63 3.30 0.69
CA PHE A 136 3.08 3.31 -0.69
C PHE A 136 4.58 3.66 -0.77
N SER A 137 5.27 3.17 -1.79
CA SER A 137 6.70 3.43 -2.04
C SER A 137 7.03 4.91 -2.22
N ASP A 138 6.10 5.68 -2.78
CA ASP A 138 6.13 7.13 -2.90
C ASP A 138 4.71 7.69 -3.07
N LYS A 139 4.55 9.03 -3.00
CA LYS A 139 3.25 9.71 -3.07
C LYS A 139 2.67 9.84 -4.48
N ASN A 140 3.49 9.70 -5.54
CA ASN A 140 3.13 10.10 -6.90
C ASN A 140 2.13 9.15 -7.58
N VAL A 141 1.39 9.67 -8.53
CA VAL A 141 0.49 8.91 -9.40
C VAL A 141 1.23 7.78 -10.09
N GLY A 142 0.60 6.61 -10.13
CA GLY A 142 1.14 5.43 -10.79
C GLY A 142 0.29 4.19 -10.60
N THR A 143 0.47 3.21 -11.46
CA THR A 143 -0.18 1.91 -11.41
C THR A 143 0.78 0.85 -10.87
N GLY A 144 0.23 -0.14 -10.16
CA GLY A 144 1.02 -1.25 -9.63
C GLY A 144 2.13 -0.82 -8.65
N LYS A 145 1.95 0.29 -7.95
CA LYS A 145 2.94 0.80 -7.00
C LYS A 145 3.07 -0.15 -5.82
N THR A 146 4.30 -0.43 -5.43
CA THR A 146 4.57 -1.27 -4.25
C THR A 146 4.04 -0.61 -2.99
N VAL A 147 3.31 -1.39 -2.21
CA VAL A 147 2.92 -1.08 -0.84
C VAL A 147 3.65 -2.05 0.06
N THR A 148 4.54 -1.55 0.90
CA THR A 148 5.20 -2.33 1.95
C THR A 148 4.43 -2.17 3.25
N PHE A 149 4.37 -3.24 4.04
CA PHE A 149 3.73 -3.20 5.35
C PHE A 149 4.47 -4.08 6.37
N SER A 150 4.24 -3.79 7.63
CA SER A 150 4.70 -4.58 8.77
C SER A 150 3.51 -5.16 9.50
N SER A 151 3.72 -6.31 10.09
CA SER A 151 2.73 -7.08 10.85
C SER A 151 3.09 -7.12 12.32
N SER A 152 2.09 -7.19 13.15
CA SER A 152 2.23 -7.49 14.58
C SER A 152 1.15 -8.48 15.00
N TYR A 153 1.51 -9.47 15.82
CA TYR A 153 0.62 -10.56 16.19
C TYR A 153 0.39 -10.60 17.68
N THR A 154 -0.86 -10.86 18.07
CA THR A 154 -1.29 -11.00 19.47
C THR A 154 -2.20 -12.21 19.61
N GLY A 155 -2.28 -12.74 20.82
CA GLY A 155 -3.09 -13.91 21.15
C GLY A 155 -2.33 -14.88 22.05
N ALA A 156 -3.06 -15.73 22.76
CA ALA A 156 -2.49 -16.65 23.75
C ALA A 156 -1.54 -17.69 23.12
N ASP A 157 -1.74 -18.00 21.84
CA ASP A 157 -1.02 -19.09 21.16
C ASP A 157 0.05 -18.61 20.16
N VAL A 158 0.26 -17.29 20.02
CA VAL A 158 1.24 -16.69 19.07
C VAL A 158 2.63 -17.29 19.21
N GLY A 159 3.09 -17.49 20.46
CA GLY A 159 4.42 -18.05 20.76
C GLY A 159 4.63 -19.50 20.31
N ASN A 160 3.57 -20.17 19.84
CA ASN A 160 3.64 -21.55 19.34
C ASN A 160 3.92 -21.62 17.83
N TYR A 161 4.06 -20.47 17.15
CA TYR A 161 4.23 -20.39 15.71
C TYR A 161 5.51 -19.69 15.30
N SER A 162 6.10 -20.16 14.20
CA SER A 162 7.12 -19.45 13.44
C SER A 162 6.43 -18.83 12.21
N VAL A 163 6.25 -17.50 12.25
CA VAL A 163 5.44 -16.80 11.26
C VAL A 163 6.29 -16.37 10.07
N THR A 164 5.78 -16.64 8.87
CA THR A 164 6.27 -16.08 7.60
C THR A 164 5.24 -15.09 7.08
N ASP A 165 5.60 -13.82 7.06
CA ASP A 165 4.73 -12.72 6.68
C ASP A 165 4.61 -12.52 5.16
N GLN A 166 3.45 -12.08 4.71
CA GLN A 166 3.34 -11.30 3.50
C GLN A 166 3.81 -9.88 3.81
N THR A 167 4.84 -9.38 3.12
CA THR A 167 5.49 -8.09 3.43
C THR A 167 5.12 -6.97 2.47
N SER A 168 4.49 -7.30 1.33
CA SER A 168 4.11 -6.32 0.32
C SER A 168 2.88 -6.74 -0.49
N THR A 169 2.28 -5.74 -1.12
CA THR A 169 1.23 -5.87 -2.14
C THR A 169 1.40 -4.73 -3.15
N THR A 170 0.48 -4.59 -4.10
CA THR A 170 0.49 -3.47 -5.05
C THR A 170 -0.85 -2.75 -5.07
N GLY A 171 -0.81 -1.43 -5.33
CA GLY A 171 -1.99 -0.59 -5.48
C GLY A 171 -1.75 0.55 -6.45
N ASN A 172 -2.79 1.30 -6.78
CA ASN A 172 -2.68 2.45 -7.68
C ASN A 172 -2.92 3.75 -6.93
N ILE A 173 -2.18 4.79 -7.33
CA ILE A 173 -2.49 6.18 -6.99
C ILE A 173 -2.97 6.85 -8.28
N THR A 174 -4.21 7.31 -8.31
CA THR A 174 -4.82 8.00 -9.47
C THR A 174 -4.66 9.51 -9.35
N ALA A 175 -4.64 10.21 -10.51
CA ALA A 175 -4.49 11.65 -10.55
C ALA A 175 -5.67 12.35 -9.84
N LYS A 176 -5.35 13.45 -9.15
CA LYS A 176 -6.34 14.32 -8.52
C LYS A 176 -6.85 15.34 -9.53
N ALA A 177 -8.15 15.59 -9.55
CA ALA A 177 -8.72 16.66 -10.35
C ALA A 177 -8.25 18.03 -9.82
N LEU A 178 -7.83 18.89 -10.75
CA LEU A 178 -7.43 20.27 -10.48
C LEU A 178 -8.13 21.18 -11.50
N THR A 179 -8.69 22.29 -11.03
CA THR A 179 -9.33 23.30 -11.89
C THR A 179 -8.53 24.59 -11.90
N VAL A 180 -8.42 25.22 -13.06
CA VAL A 180 -7.77 26.53 -13.23
C VAL A 180 -8.82 27.58 -13.50
N SER A 181 -8.74 28.69 -12.78
CA SER A 181 -9.66 29.83 -12.91
C SER A 181 -8.99 31.14 -12.56
N GLY A 182 -9.70 32.27 -12.75
CA GLY A 182 -9.20 33.61 -12.40
C GLY A 182 -8.35 34.26 -13.47
N ILE A 183 -8.25 33.69 -14.69
CA ILE A 183 -7.59 34.33 -15.82
C ILE A 183 -8.55 35.35 -16.44
N THR A 184 -8.10 36.60 -16.55
CA THR A 184 -8.85 37.70 -17.18
C THR A 184 -8.14 38.16 -18.46
N ALA A 185 -8.82 38.93 -19.31
CA ALA A 185 -8.20 39.61 -20.44
C ALA A 185 -8.41 41.11 -20.32
N SER A 186 -7.42 41.87 -20.74
CA SER A 186 -7.50 43.33 -20.79
C SER A 186 -8.20 43.78 -22.06
N ASN A 187 -9.02 44.84 -21.97
CA ASN A 187 -9.52 45.57 -23.16
C ASN A 187 -8.35 46.13 -23.94
N LYS A 188 -8.49 46.21 -25.26
CA LYS A 188 -7.49 46.85 -26.13
C LYS A 188 -8.11 47.80 -27.17
N SER A 189 -7.34 48.76 -27.63
CA SER A 189 -7.68 49.55 -28.81
C SER A 189 -7.38 48.75 -30.07
N TYR A 190 -8.21 48.90 -31.10
CA TYR A 190 -8.01 48.23 -32.40
C TYR A 190 -6.60 48.46 -32.95
N ASP A 191 -5.91 47.38 -33.21
CA ASP A 191 -4.52 47.34 -33.72
C ASP A 191 -4.36 46.38 -34.92
N GLY A 192 -5.46 45.81 -35.40
CA GLY A 192 -5.47 44.86 -36.53
C GLY A 192 -5.08 43.44 -36.18
N THR A 193 -4.77 43.14 -34.91
CA THR A 193 -4.34 41.79 -34.43
C THR A 193 -5.36 41.15 -33.53
N THR A 194 -5.29 39.82 -33.37
CA THR A 194 -6.12 39.05 -32.45
C THR A 194 -5.41 38.77 -31.11
N ALA A 195 -4.15 39.16 -30.91
CA ALA A 195 -3.42 38.92 -29.65
C ALA A 195 -4.13 39.62 -28.49
N ALA A 196 -4.30 38.88 -27.37
CA ALA A 196 -4.89 39.38 -26.13
C ALA A 196 -3.85 39.41 -25.01
N THR A 197 -3.88 40.47 -24.21
CA THR A 197 -3.10 40.55 -22.99
C THR A 197 -3.92 39.93 -21.87
N LEU A 198 -3.39 38.87 -21.22
CA LEU A 198 -4.05 38.21 -20.10
C LEU A 198 -3.57 38.74 -18.74
N GLY A 199 -4.53 38.90 -17.82
CA GLY A 199 -4.28 39.13 -16.41
C GLY A 199 -4.23 37.79 -15.65
N THR A 200 -3.06 37.43 -15.14
CA THR A 200 -2.82 36.13 -14.50
C THR A 200 -2.55 36.22 -12.99
N GLY A 201 -2.57 37.44 -12.42
CA GLY A 201 -2.26 37.67 -10.99
C GLY A 201 -3.30 37.09 -10.02
N ALA A 202 -4.49 36.73 -10.51
CA ALA A 202 -5.57 36.15 -9.70
C ALA A 202 -5.83 34.68 -10.04
N VAL A 203 -4.91 33.99 -10.71
CA VAL A 203 -5.06 32.57 -11.06
C VAL A 203 -5.16 31.71 -9.80
N VAL A 204 -6.18 30.87 -9.76
CA VAL A 204 -6.44 29.92 -8.68
C VAL A 204 -6.36 28.51 -9.24
N TYR A 205 -5.62 27.65 -8.55
CA TYR A 205 -5.53 26.21 -8.76
C TYR A 205 -6.44 25.49 -7.77
N GLY A 206 -7.72 25.33 -8.13
CA GLY A 206 -8.69 24.66 -7.26
C GLY A 206 -8.40 23.16 -7.16
N GLY A 207 -8.19 22.67 -5.93
CA GLY A 207 -7.86 21.26 -5.66
C GLY A 207 -6.37 20.96 -5.53
N LEU A 208 -5.49 21.97 -5.66
CA LEU A 208 -4.05 21.78 -5.42
C LEU A 208 -3.80 21.30 -3.97
N VAL A 209 -2.94 20.30 -3.82
CA VAL A 209 -2.54 19.78 -2.50
C VAL A 209 -1.54 20.75 -1.87
N SER A 210 -1.70 21.00 -0.58
CA SER A 210 -0.81 21.90 0.15
C SER A 210 0.64 21.39 0.11
N GLY A 211 1.54 22.27 -0.28
CA GLY A 211 2.98 21.99 -0.43
C GLY A 211 3.39 21.54 -1.84
N ASP A 212 2.44 21.25 -2.72
CA ASP A 212 2.76 20.95 -4.13
C ASP A 212 3.04 22.23 -4.92
N THR A 213 3.91 22.12 -5.92
CA THR A 213 4.28 23.21 -6.81
C THR A 213 3.77 22.98 -8.22
N LEU A 214 2.97 23.95 -8.71
CA LEU A 214 2.46 23.99 -10.07
C LEU A 214 2.71 25.39 -10.64
N THR A 215 3.17 25.45 -11.90
CA THR A 215 3.36 26.69 -12.65
C THR A 215 2.54 26.62 -13.92
N GLY A 216 1.90 27.76 -14.29
CA GLY A 216 1.14 27.87 -15.53
C GLY A 216 1.66 29.01 -16.42
N THR A 217 1.70 28.77 -17.72
CA THR A 217 1.90 29.80 -18.74
C THR A 217 0.65 29.89 -19.60
N TYR A 218 0.27 31.10 -19.97
CA TYR A 218 -1.00 31.37 -20.61
C TYR A 218 -0.83 32.31 -21.80
N SER A 219 -1.53 32.05 -22.91
CA SER A 219 -1.67 32.95 -24.06
C SER A 219 -3.13 33.11 -24.45
N GLY A 220 -3.52 34.27 -24.90
CA GLY A 220 -4.90 34.59 -25.26
C GLY A 220 -5.04 35.11 -26.68
N VAL A 221 -6.13 34.72 -27.33
CA VAL A 221 -6.46 35.17 -28.71
C VAL A 221 -7.92 35.56 -28.77
N PHE A 222 -8.20 36.78 -29.21
CA PHE A 222 -9.57 37.20 -29.56
C PHE A 222 -10.11 36.41 -30.75
N ASN A 223 -11.40 36.15 -30.76
CA ASN A 223 -12.09 35.44 -31.84
C ASN A 223 -11.97 36.14 -33.22
N ASN A 224 -11.74 37.46 -33.28
CA ASN A 224 -11.36 38.25 -34.45
C ASN A 224 -10.81 39.62 -34.03
N ALA A 225 -10.17 40.39 -34.95
CA ALA A 225 -9.56 41.66 -34.63
C ALA A 225 -10.55 42.84 -34.57
N ASN A 226 -11.81 42.69 -34.98
CA ASN A 226 -12.75 43.79 -35.12
C ASN A 226 -13.19 44.38 -33.79
N VAL A 227 -13.54 45.65 -33.79
CA VAL A 227 -14.13 46.38 -32.67
C VAL A 227 -15.42 45.68 -32.20
N GLY A 228 -15.59 45.57 -30.88
CA GLY A 228 -16.77 44.97 -30.26
C GLY A 228 -16.59 44.82 -28.77
N ALA A 229 -17.71 44.79 -28.03
CA ALA A 229 -17.75 44.57 -26.60
C ALA A 229 -17.94 43.08 -26.30
N GLY A 230 -17.44 42.61 -25.14
CA GLY A 230 -17.61 41.25 -24.63
C GLY A 230 -17.11 40.16 -25.57
N LYS A 231 -16.06 40.45 -26.35
CA LYS A 231 -15.51 39.49 -27.30
C LYS A 231 -14.84 38.32 -26.59
N THR A 232 -15.07 37.10 -27.10
CA THR A 232 -14.42 35.92 -26.57
C THR A 232 -12.93 35.96 -26.83
N VAL A 233 -12.16 35.72 -25.75
CA VAL A 233 -10.72 35.47 -25.76
C VAL A 233 -10.51 34.01 -25.42
N THR A 234 -10.06 33.20 -26.38
CA THR A 234 -9.67 31.81 -26.16
C THR A 234 -8.33 31.78 -25.46
N ILE A 235 -8.22 30.98 -24.40
CA ILE A 235 -7.01 30.80 -23.60
C ILE A 235 -6.37 29.49 -23.99
N THR A 236 -5.05 29.51 -24.20
CA THR A 236 -4.21 28.32 -24.30
C THR A 236 -3.26 28.28 -23.12
N SER A 237 -3.27 27.16 -22.40
CA SER A 237 -2.51 26.96 -21.17
C SER A 237 -1.45 25.89 -21.34
N SER A 238 -0.33 26.01 -20.60
CA SER A 238 0.67 24.96 -20.43
C SER A 238 1.14 24.95 -18.99
N TYR A 239 1.31 23.76 -18.41
CA TYR A 239 1.61 23.58 -17.00
C TYR A 239 2.93 22.86 -16.79
N GLY A 240 3.66 23.25 -15.74
CA GLY A 240 4.89 22.68 -15.27
C GLY A 240 4.92 22.63 -13.73
N GLY A 241 6.05 22.23 -13.18
CA GLY A 241 6.26 22.05 -11.74
C GLY A 241 6.49 20.59 -11.37
N ALA A 242 7.05 20.37 -10.19
CA ALA A 242 7.47 19.04 -9.75
C ALA A 242 6.28 18.07 -9.61
N ASP A 243 5.10 18.59 -9.29
CA ASP A 243 3.93 17.77 -8.94
C ASP A 243 2.85 17.74 -10.04
N VAL A 244 3.08 18.38 -11.20
CA VAL A 244 2.08 18.53 -12.27
C VAL A 244 1.48 17.19 -12.74
N ASN A 245 2.28 16.14 -12.80
CA ASN A 245 1.88 14.80 -13.25
C ASN A 245 0.94 14.08 -12.26
N ASN A 246 0.75 14.63 -11.07
CA ASN A 246 -0.17 14.11 -10.06
C ASN A 246 -1.61 14.62 -10.24
N TYR A 247 -1.86 15.45 -11.26
CA TYR A 247 -3.14 16.10 -11.49
C TYR A 247 -3.71 15.83 -12.87
N THR A 248 -5.04 15.76 -12.94
CA THR A 248 -5.80 15.94 -14.18
C THR A 248 -6.34 17.35 -14.18
N ILE A 249 -5.79 18.19 -15.07
CA ILE A 249 -6.07 19.64 -15.08
C ILE A 249 -7.25 19.94 -16.00
N THR A 250 -8.22 20.70 -15.49
CA THR A 250 -9.31 21.31 -16.25
C THR A 250 -9.04 22.80 -16.36
N ASP A 251 -8.81 23.26 -17.59
CA ASP A 251 -8.46 24.63 -17.92
C ASP A 251 -9.64 25.59 -17.86
N GLN A 252 -9.36 26.86 -17.60
CA GLN A 252 -10.23 27.95 -18.00
C GLN A 252 -10.04 28.19 -19.50
N ALA A 253 -10.97 27.68 -20.33
CA ALA A 253 -10.83 27.69 -21.80
C ALA A 253 -10.97 29.09 -22.44
N SER A 254 -11.68 30.02 -21.77
CA SER A 254 -11.93 31.36 -22.32
C SER A 254 -12.23 32.41 -21.24
N THR A 255 -12.17 33.66 -21.66
CA THR A 255 -12.63 34.84 -20.93
C THR A 255 -13.19 35.85 -21.94
N THR A 256 -13.59 37.05 -21.52
CA THR A 256 -14.08 38.11 -22.42
C THR A 256 -13.34 39.43 -22.17
N ALA A 257 -13.20 40.22 -23.25
CA ALA A 257 -12.69 41.58 -23.18
C ALA A 257 -13.19 42.39 -24.41
N ASP A 258 -13.04 43.71 -24.36
CA ASP A 258 -13.48 44.60 -25.43
C ASP A 258 -12.32 44.96 -26.37
N VAL A 259 -12.63 45.10 -27.66
CA VAL A 259 -11.79 45.79 -28.62
C VAL A 259 -12.47 47.15 -28.97
N THR A 260 -11.83 48.23 -28.56
CA THR A 260 -12.36 49.59 -28.74
C THR A 260 -11.85 50.22 -30.03
N THR A 261 -12.49 51.26 -30.49
CA THR A 261 -12.07 52.03 -31.69
C THR A 261 -10.72 52.67 -31.49
N LYS A 262 -9.91 52.68 -32.56
CA LYS A 262 -8.65 53.45 -32.60
C LYS A 262 -8.93 54.85 -33.11
N ALA A 263 -8.48 55.85 -32.37
CA ALA A 263 -8.57 57.24 -32.82
C ALA A 263 -7.67 57.49 -34.07
N LEU A 264 -8.20 58.11 -35.03
CA LEU A 264 -7.46 58.58 -36.20
C LEU A 264 -7.19 60.08 -36.08
N THR A 265 -5.99 60.50 -36.40
CA THR A 265 -5.62 61.90 -36.54
C THR A 265 -5.41 62.21 -38.00
N ALA A 266 -6.10 63.22 -38.53
CA ALA A 266 -5.89 63.70 -39.88
C ALA A 266 -5.13 65.05 -39.84
N THR A 267 -4.02 65.15 -40.54
CA THR A 267 -3.28 66.41 -40.70
C THR A 267 -3.62 66.95 -42.10
N ALA A 268 -4.32 68.11 -42.17
CA ALA A 268 -4.58 68.79 -43.40
C ALA A 268 -3.38 69.63 -43.82
N SER A 269 -2.83 69.45 -45.01
CA SER A 269 -1.82 70.33 -45.59
C SER A 269 -2.46 71.12 -46.73
N ALA A 270 -2.40 72.50 -46.67
CA ALA A 270 -2.84 73.35 -47.78
C ALA A 270 -1.64 73.59 -48.71
N ALA A 271 -1.83 73.26 -50.02
CA ALA A 271 -0.88 73.66 -51.07
C ALA A 271 -1.05 75.13 -51.37
N ASN A 272 0.01 75.97 -51.27
CA ASN A 272 0.00 77.35 -51.68
C ASN A 272 -0.25 77.46 -53.19
N LYS A 273 -1.40 78.03 -53.59
CA LYS A 273 -1.61 78.46 -54.99
C LYS A 273 -0.86 79.79 -55.12
N TYR A 274 0.21 79.80 -55.89
CA TYR A 274 0.81 81.00 -56.39
C TYR A 274 -0.12 81.59 -57.51
N MET A 275 -0.74 82.76 -57.28
CA MET A 275 -1.39 83.53 -58.35
C MET A 275 -0.30 84.26 -59.10
N MET A 276 0.01 83.89 -60.32
CA MET A 276 0.73 84.76 -61.30
C MET A 276 -0.21 85.83 -61.77
N VAL A 277 0.04 87.09 -61.32
CA VAL A 277 -0.58 88.30 -61.93
C VAL A 277 0.16 88.58 -63.25
N GLN A 278 -0.43 88.28 -64.38
CA GLN A 278 0.04 88.80 -65.71
C GLN A 278 -0.26 90.29 -65.81
N ARG A 279 0.78 91.09 -65.79
CA ARG A 279 0.72 92.53 -66.22
C ARG A 279 0.52 92.54 -67.73
N GLN A 280 -0.61 92.98 -68.19
CA GLN A 280 -0.78 93.46 -69.58
C GLN A 280 -0.09 94.78 -69.70
N GLN A 281 1.00 94.85 -70.44
CA GLN A 281 1.56 96.12 -70.97
C GLN A 281 0.66 96.58 -72.16
N GLN A 282 0.04 97.77 -71.98
CA GLN A 282 -0.46 98.50 -73.07
C GLN A 282 0.70 99.37 -73.63
N GLN A 283 0.97 99.29 -74.92
CA GLN A 283 1.76 100.25 -75.68
C GLN A 283 0.83 101.17 -76.51
N PRO A 284 1.28 102.38 -76.81
CA PRO A 284 0.52 103.50 -77.34
C PRO A 284 0.09 103.34 -78.82
#